data_1ee69ef42c3ec8bc0b136849960537ee
#
_entry.id   1ee69ef42c3ec8bc0b136849960537ee
#
_cell.length_a   1.000
_cell.length_b   1.000
_cell.length_c   1.000
_cell.angle_alpha   90.00
_cell.angle_beta   90.00
_cell.angle_gamma   90.00
#
_symmetry.space_group_name_H-M   'P 1'
#
loop_
_entity.id
_entity.type
_entity.pdbx_description
1 polymer ?
#
loop_
_entity_poly.entity_id
_entity_poly.type
_entity_poly.pdbx_seq_one_letter_code
_entity_poly.pdbx_strand_id
1 'polypeptide(L)'
;MLSMCAACAVVCSLHLVQVRLPKLSVVLLPGXGVQLSIGAKLELSGNCLVGLLSELIDILVDVNITANIKCTNFESGTVQVVIEDCLCILGAIRIKLLSGLLSLSVNEIVLKQLTATLPGLLCPVVDIVVNLVNIQLLXTLNAVIPVGTAGTIHYQLASLPFTSGSFLGLDLDGAVKQVGGSIIPHDSSPSALPPLVDKLLVLGLRQSFLNAVLSLLIQIPPQTFTCTPEIFSSAGNLQKAIATLLPPGCSACRGTXPLSIRXTLSGSPLILLKDKKATVELAVLVQVFVRRSDGPILNVLLLKADLSLNVHVSIAGGRLVLGLSLGSTSLSLESSDVGISNISXLRPHCSSLLAETLVPLINGALGIGIPLPNVLGIPLIKVDIQILACLE
;
A
#
# COMPACT_ATOMS: atom_id res chain seq x y z
N MET A 1 -12.44 52.28 -44.85
CA MET A 1 -13.37 51.18 -44.54
C MET A 1 -12.97 50.44 -43.28
N LEU A 2 -11.73 50.00 -43.17
CA LEU A 2 -11.29 49.35 -41.95
C LEU A 2 -11.35 50.27 -40.72
N SER A 3 -11.13 51.57 -40.93
CA SER A 3 -11.20 52.50 -39.81
C SER A 3 -12.65 52.69 -39.34
N MET A 4 -13.61 52.51 -40.21
CA MET A 4 -15.01 52.53 -39.80
C MET A 4 -15.36 51.22 -39.10
N CYS A 5 -14.79 50.11 -39.54
CA CYS A 5 -15.03 48.82 -38.91
C CYS A 5 -14.23 48.64 -37.64
N ALA A 6 -13.29 49.54 -37.35
CA ALA A 6 -12.56 49.46 -36.07
C ALA A 6 -13.49 49.67 -34.91
N ALA A 7 -14.64 50.32 -35.13
CA ALA A 7 -15.65 50.42 -34.09
C ALA A 7 -16.56 49.21 -34.06
N CYS A 8 -16.51 48.34 -35.06
CA CYS A 8 -17.27 47.12 -35.12
C CYS A 8 -16.49 45.99 -34.45
N ALA A 9 -17.16 45.25 -33.63
CA ALA A 9 -16.51 44.12 -33.02
C ALA A 9 -16.17 43.04 -34.03
N VAL A 10 -14.97 42.48 -33.93
CA VAL A 10 -14.63 41.27 -34.65
C VAL A 10 -15.10 40.09 -33.80
N VAL A 11 -16.00 39.32 -34.39
CA VAL A 11 -16.60 38.16 -33.67
C VAL A 11 -16.11 36.90 -34.36
N CYS A 12 -15.41 36.07 -33.59
CA CYS A 12 -14.95 34.79 -34.10
C CYS A 12 -15.64 33.67 -33.36
N SER A 13 -16.13 32.70 -34.11
CA SER A 13 -16.68 31.48 -33.61
C SER A 13 -15.63 30.41 -33.87
N LEU A 14 -14.83 30.12 -32.87
CA LEU A 14 -13.72 29.21 -33.00
C LEU A 14 -13.96 27.95 -32.17
N HIS A 15 -13.47 26.83 -32.67
CA HIS A 15 -13.51 25.59 -31.94
C HIS A 15 -12.17 24.91 -32.03
N LEU A 16 -11.86 24.12 -31.00
CA LEU A 16 -10.62 23.40 -30.92
C LEU A 16 -10.70 22.16 -31.81
N VAL A 17 -9.75 22.03 -32.73
CA VAL A 17 -9.70 20.90 -33.63
C VAL A 17 -8.74 19.84 -33.10
N GLN A 18 -7.58 20.26 -32.60
CA GLN A 18 -6.56 19.31 -32.21
C GLN A 18 -5.58 19.96 -31.24
N VAL A 19 -5.06 19.13 -30.33
CA VAL A 19 -3.95 19.50 -29.47
C VAL A 19 -2.76 18.66 -29.90
N ARG A 20 -1.65 19.31 -30.23
CA ARG A 20 -0.50 18.61 -30.75
C ARG A 20 0.62 18.58 -29.72
N LEU A 21 1.14 17.38 -29.47
CA LEU A 21 2.38 17.12 -28.75
C LEU A 21 2.54 18.01 -27.51
N PRO A 22 1.67 17.85 -26.53
CA PRO A 22 1.85 18.64 -25.33
C PRO A 22 3.11 18.21 -24.55
N LYS A 23 3.77 19.20 -24.01
CA LYS A 23 4.87 19.00 -23.08
C LYS A 23 4.39 19.26 -21.69
N LEU A 24 4.68 18.32 -20.78
CA LEU A 24 4.27 18.45 -19.40
C LEU A 24 5.50 18.49 -18.53
N SER A 25 5.59 19.47 -17.65
CA SER A 25 6.62 19.50 -16.63
C SER A 25 5.99 19.81 -15.29
N VAL A 26 6.56 19.23 -14.25
CA VAL A 26 6.06 19.34 -12.89
C VAL A 26 7.20 19.82 -12.01
N VAL A 27 6.96 20.88 -11.27
CA VAL A 27 7.94 21.42 -10.33
C VAL A 27 7.29 21.38 -8.95
N LEU A 28 7.98 20.78 -7.98
CA LEU A 28 7.50 20.75 -6.61
C LEU A 28 7.85 22.06 -5.92
N LEU A 29 6.84 22.68 -5.31
CA LEU A 29 7.02 23.94 -4.61
C LEU A 29 7.26 23.67 -3.13
N PRO A 30 8.13 24.42 -2.49
CA PRO A 30 8.36 24.18 -1.06
C PRO A 30 7.10 24.30 -0.26
N GLY A 31 6.87 23.33 0.56
CA GLY A 31 5.79 23.36 1.50
C GLY A 31 4.42 22.97 1.06
N UNK A 32 4.36 22.76 -0.24
CA UNK A 32 3.08 22.28 -0.40
C UNK A 32 2.49 22.29 -1.70
N GLY A 33 3.13 22.32 -2.38
CA GLY A 33 2.35 22.42 -3.61
C GLY A 33 3.14 21.96 -4.82
N VAL A 34 2.45 21.95 -5.94
CA VAL A 34 3.01 21.48 -7.20
C VAL A 34 2.72 22.56 -8.25
N GLN A 35 3.71 22.91 -9.04
CA GLN A 35 3.49 23.77 -10.19
C GLN A 35 3.48 22.90 -11.43
N LEU A 36 2.38 22.96 -12.15
CA LEU A 36 2.16 22.20 -13.37
C LEU A 36 2.34 23.13 -14.55
N SER A 37 3.19 22.75 -15.49
CA SER A 37 3.43 23.56 -16.69
C SER A 37 3.14 22.71 -17.92
N ILE A 38 2.20 23.15 -18.73
CA ILE A 38 1.78 22.43 -19.93
C ILE A 38 2.04 23.29 -21.15
N GLY A 39 2.92 22.82 -22.03
CA GLY A 39 3.15 23.46 -23.31
C GLY A 39 2.51 22.67 -24.41
N ALA A 40 1.71 23.32 -25.24
CA ALA A 40 0.97 22.62 -26.28
C ALA A 40 0.83 23.50 -27.49
N LYS A 41 0.59 22.86 -28.63
CA LYS A 41 0.19 23.54 -29.86
C LYS A 41 -1.27 23.23 -30.10
N LEU A 42 -2.08 24.27 -30.17
CA LEU A 42 -3.50 24.15 -30.40
C LEU A 42 -3.84 24.51 -31.83
N GLU A 43 -4.68 23.70 -32.42
CA GLU A 43 -5.22 23.97 -33.75
C GLU A 43 -6.70 24.33 -33.60
N LEU A 44 -7.02 25.54 -34.00
CA LEU A 44 -8.39 26.06 -33.89
C LEU A 44 -8.90 26.38 -35.30
N SER A 45 -10.20 26.24 -35.48
CA SER A 45 -10.79 26.49 -36.76
C SER A 45 -12.16 27.14 -36.57
N GLY A 46 -12.57 27.95 -37.52
CA GLY A 46 -13.87 28.55 -37.43
C GLY A 46 -14.04 29.71 -38.37
N ASN A 47 -15.00 30.58 -38.06
CA ASN A 47 -15.37 31.74 -38.82
C ASN A 47 -15.12 32.99 -38.00
N CYS A 48 -14.64 34.03 -38.67
CA CYS A 48 -14.55 35.36 -38.07
C CYS A 48 -15.39 36.31 -38.93
N LEU A 49 -16.19 37.12 -38.28
CA LEU A 49 -16.90 38.18 -38.90
C LEU A 49 -16.15 39.50 -38.68
N VAL A 50 -15.79 40.15 -39.77
CA VAL A 50 -15.14 41.45 -39.70
C VAL A 50 -16.07 42.41 -40.43
N GLY A 51 -16.81 43.20 -39.68
CA GLY A 51 -17.86 43.98 -40.27
C GLY A 51 -18.90 43.10 -40.94
N LEU A 52 -19.09 43.25 -42.23
CA LEU A 52 -20.03 42.45 -43.01
C LEU A 52 -19.35 41.25 -43.68
N LEU A 53 -18.06 41.10 -43.52
CA LEU A 53 -17.30 40.04 -44.19
C LEU A 53 -17.17 38.84 -43.27
N SER A 54 -17.33 37.66 -43.83
CA SER A 54 -17.13 36.39 -43.11
C SER A 54 -15.89 35.70 -43.65
N GLU A 55 -14.97 35.34 -42.78
CA GLU A 55 -13.74 34.70 -43.15
C GLU A 55 -13.63 33.34 -42.45
N LEU A 56 -13.28 32.31 -43.20
CA LEU A 56 -12.87 31.02 -42.65
C LEU A 56 -11.42 31.16 -42.24
N ILE A 57 -11.12 30.66 -41.06
CA ILE A 57 -9.81 30.87 -40.45
C ILE A 57 -9.38 29.61 -39.75
N ASP A 58 -8.12 29.28 -39.93
CA ASP A 58 -7.41 28.25 -39.15
C ASP A 58 -6.31 28.94 -38.36
N ILE A 59 -6.19 28.59 -37.12
CA ILE A 59 -5.20 29.16 -36.22
C ILE A 59 -4.38 28.04 -35.61
N LEU A 60 -3.07 28.21 -35.61
CA LEU A 60 -2.16 27.35 -34.90
C LEU A 60 -1.49 28.20 -33.83
N VAL A 61 -1.70 27.90 -32.59
CA VAL A 61 -1.19 28.75 -31.51
C VAL A 61 -0.45 27.90 -30.49
N ASP A 62 0.71 28.38 -30.07
CA ASP A 62 1.45 27.81 -28.98
C ASP A 62 0.93 28.39 -27.67
N VAL A 63 0.63 27.51 -26.70
CA VAL A 63 0.20 27.97 -25.40
C VAL A 63 1.08 27.33 -24.34
N ASN A 64 1.26 28.06 -23.25
CA ASN A 64 1.93 27.55 -22.08
C ASN A 64 1.03 27.84 -20.87
N ILE A 65 0.51 26.78 -20.27
CA ILE A 65 -0.38 26.89 -19.13
C ILE A 65 0.41 26.54 -17.88
N THR A 66 0.38 27.43 -16.90
CA THR A 66 1.03 27.22 -15.63
C THR A 66 -0.05 27.25 -14.56
N ALA A 67 -0.13 26.16 -13.78
CA ALA A 67 -1.11 26.07 -12.72
C ALA A 67 -0.42 25.68 -11.43
N ASN A 68 -0.71 26.43 -10.37
CA ASN A 68 -0.23 26.10 -9.02
C ASN A 68 -1.31 25.33 -8.30
N ILE A 69 -0.94 24.15 -7.83
CA ILE A 69 -1.85 23.20 -7.22
C ILE A 69 -1.39 22.94 -5.81
N LYS A 70 -2.32 22.92 -4.86
CA LYS A 70 -1.99 22.59 -3.48
C LYS A 70 -3.05 21.70 -2.88
N CYS A 71 -2.71 21.07 -1.76
CA CYS A 71 -3.62 20.22 -1.01
C CYS A 71 -4.23 21.01 0.13
N THR A 72 -5.52 20.81 0.35
CA THR A 72 -6.25 21.49 1.40
C THR A 72 -7.23 20.53 2.08
N ASN A 73 -7.95 21.02 3.06
CA ASN A 73 -9.09 20.35 3.71
C ASN A 73 -8.70 18.99 4.26
N PHE A 74 -7.72 19.01 5.16
CA PHE A 74 -7.24 17.77 5.72
C PHE A 74 -8.11 17.22 6.84
N GLU A 75 -9.15 17.88 7.24
CA GLU A 75 -9.98 17.41 8.33
C GLU A 75 -10.54 16.03 8.00
N SER A 76 -10.57 15.15 9.00
CA SER A 76 -11.07 13.78 8.88
C SER A 76 -10.26 12.87 7.95
N GLY A 77 -8.99 13.18 7.72
CA GLY A 77 -8.12 12.29 6.95
C GLY A 77 -8.31 12.30 5.45
N THR A 78 -9.09 13.25 4.94
CA THR A 78 -9.25 13.40 3.49
C THR A 78 -8.43 14.58 3.00
N VAL A 79 -8.20 14.61 1.69
CA VAL A 79 -7.44 15.69 1.07
C VAL A 79 -8.19 16.14 -0.17
N GLN A 80 -8.14 17.41 -0.42
CA GLN A 80 -8.66 18.00 -1.62
C GLN A 80 -7.55 18.76 -2.32
N VAL A 81 -7.39 18.52 -3.62
CA VAL A 81 -6.42 19.20 -4.46
C VAL A 81 -7.14 20.35 -5.14
N VAL A 82 -6.61 21.55 -5.01
CA VAL A 82 -7.23 22.74 -5.59
C VAL A 82 -6.19 23.50 -6.40
N ILE A 83 -6.69 24.25 -7.39
CA ILE A 83 -5.86 25.15 -8.16
C ILE A 83 -5.86 26.50 -7.48
N GLU A 84 -4.68 27.00 -7.13
CA GLU A 84 -4.56 28.35 -6.60
C GLU A 84 -4.54 29.38 -7.70
N ASP A 85 -3.77 29.13 -8.73
CA ASP A 85 -3.57 30.02 -9.86
C ASP A 85 -3.56 29.24 -11.14
N CYS A 86 -4.09 29.83 -12.19
CA CYS A 86 -3.94 29.28 -13.52
C CYS A 86 -3.63 30.44 -14.47
N LEU A 87 -2.52 30.32 -15.18
CA LEU A 87 -2.06 31.34 -16.11
C LEU A 87 -1.83 30.70 -17.45
N CYS A 88 -2.41 31.29 -18.49
CA CYS A 88 -2.25 30.82 -19.85
C CYS A 88 -1.53 31.91 -20.65
N ILE A 89 -0.35 31.61 -21.15
CA ILE A 89 0.45 32.53 -21.92
C ILE A 89 0.50 32.05 -23.36
N LEU A 90 0.17 32.92 -24.28
CA LEU A 90 0.22 32.59 -25.69
C LEU A 90 1.63 32.88 -26.25
N GLY A 91 2.11 31.93 -27.02
CA GLY A 91 3.37 32.10 -27.75
C GLY A 91 3.10 32.43 -29.20
N ALA A 92 3.81 31.74 -30.08
CA ALA A 92 3.69 32.01 -31.51
C ALA A 92 2.31 31.68 -32.03
N ILE A 93 1.77 32.54 -32.86
CA ILE A 93 0.49 32.36 -33.49
C ILE A 93 0.66 32.38 -34.99
N ARG A 94 0.11 31.39 -35.66
CA ARG A 94 0.02 31.37 -37.11
C ARG A 94 -1.45 31.34 -37.49
N ILE A 95 -1.84 32.31 -38.29
CA ILE A 95 -3.21 32.44 -38.76
C ILE A 95 -3.23 32.23 -40.27
N LYS A 96 -4.07 31.29 -40.68
CA LYS A 96 -4.25 31.04 -42.10
C LYS A 96 -5.68 31.41 -42.46
N LEU A 97 -5.78 32.41 -43.30
CA LEU A 97 -7.09 32.84 -43.82
C LEU A 97 -7.37 32.04 -45.08
N LEU A 98 -8.44 31.26 -45.05
CA LEU A 98 -8.74 30.38 -46.18
C LEU A 98 -9.22 31.15 -47.39
N SER A 99 -9.85 32.30 -47.18
CA SER A 99 -10.30 33.12 -48.32
C SER A 99 -9.31 34.20 -48.73
N GLY A 100 -8.35 34.52 -47.89
CA GLY A 100 -7.25 35.41 -48.28
C GLY A 100 -7.56 36.88 -48.45
N LEU A 101 -8.70 37.35 -47.98
CA LEU A 101 -9.09 38.71 -48.21
C LEU A 101 -8.57 39.69 -47.17
N LEU A 102 -8.37 39.27 -45.95
CA LEU A 102 -7.91 40.13 -44.88
C LEU A 102 -6.67 39.50 -44.23
N SER A 103 -5.62 40.28 -44.11
CA SER A 103 -4.38 39.64 -43.61
C SER A 103 -3.85 40.23 -42.33
N LEU A 104 -3.34 41.46 -42.35
CA LEU A 104 -2.53 41.93 -41.25
C LEU A 104 -3.30 42.42 -40.05
N SER A 105 -4.39 43.17 -40.31
CA SER A 105 -5.19 43.71 -39.20
C SER A 105 -5.97 42.62 -38.46
N VAL A 106 -6.26 41.51 -39.15
CA VAL A 106 -6.97 40.40 -38.52
C VAL A 106 -6.08 39.69 -37.53
N ASN A 107 -4.80 39.56 -37.84
CA ASN A 107 -3.85 38.89 -36.92
C ASN A 107 -3.86 39.54 -35.54
N GLU A 108 -3.79 40.89 -35.49
CA GLU A 108 -3.75 41.56 -34.19
C GLU A 108 -5.06 41.38 -33.42
N ILE A 109 -6.19 41.46 -34.15
CA ILE A 109 -7.49 41.34 -33.51
C ILE A 109 -7.68 39.93 -32.98
N VAL A 110 -7.31 38.92 -33.77
CA VAL A 110 -7.44 37.53 -33.32
C VAL A 110 -6.54 37.24 -32.13
N LEU A 111 -5.31 37.76 -32.17
CA LEU A 111 -4.38 37.61 -31.04
C LEU A 111 -4.98 38.20 -29.77
N LYS A 112 -5.53 39.40 -29.88
CA LYS A 112 -6.13 40.08 -28.74
C LYS A 112 -7.30 39.29 -28.19
N GLN A 113 -8.12 38.75 -29.11
CA GLN A 113 -9.30 37.99 -28.71
C GLN A 113 -8.89 36.66 -28.05
N LEU A 114 -7.88 35.98 -28.60
CA LEU A 114 -7.40 34.72 -28.01
C LEU A 114 -6.78 34.98 -26.65
N THR A 115 -6.03 36.05 -26.49
CA THR A 115 -5.43 36.40 -25.22
C THR A 115 -6.51 36.62 -24.17
N ALA A 116 -7.64 37.22 -24.60
CA ALA A 116 -8.74 37.47 -23.68
C ALA A 116 -9.55 36.22 -23.37
N THR A 117 -9.68 35.27 -24.30
CA THR A 117 -10.64 34.16 -24.14
C THR A 117 -10.03 32.82 -23.83
N LEU A 118 -8.80 32.52 -24.30
CA LEU A 118 -8.22 31.19 -24.08
C LEU A 118 -8.06 30.82 -22.61
N PRO A 119 -7.57 31.73 -21.73
CA PRO A 119 -7.49 31.32 -20.32
C PRO A 119 -8.85 30.87 -19.75
N GLY A 120 -9.92 31.55 -20.16
CA GLY A 120 -11.26 31.16 -19.71
C GLY A 120 -11.74 29.85 -20.27
N LEU A 121 -11.12 29.36 -21.35
CA LEU A 121 -11.46 28.08 -21.95
C LEU A 121 -10.56 26.96 -21.46
N LEU A 122 -9.28 27.25 -21.25
CA LEU A 122 -8.30 26.21 -20.95
C LEU A 122 -8.14 25.96 -19.46
N CYS A 123 -8.20 26.99 -18.63
CA CYS A 123 -8.04 26.77 -17.19
C CYS A 123 -9.18 25.91 -16.61
N PRO A 124 -10.44 26.02 -17.05
CA PRO A 124 -11.45 25.06 -16.60
C PRO A 124 -11.17 23.62 -16.99
N VAL A 125 -10.45 23.39 -18.11
CA VAL A 125 -10.03 22.02 -18.45
C VAL A 125 -9.04 21.50 -17.40
N VAL A 126 -8.12 22.36 -16.96
CA VAL A 126 -7.20 21.96 -15.88
C VAL A 126 -7.99 21.66 -14.60
N ASP A 127 -9.01 22.44 -14.30
CA ASP A 127 -9.91 22.15 -13.17
C ASP A 127 -10.54 20.77 -13.27
N ILE A 128 -11.01 20.40 -14.47
CA ILE A 128 -11.61 19.10 -14.67
C ILE A 128 -10.61 18.00 -14.38
N VAL A 129 -9.38 18.15 -14.86
CA VAL A 129 -8.32 17.16 -14.62
C VAL A 129 -8.01 17.07 -13.13
N VAL A 130 -7.92 18.21 -12.45
CA VAL A 130 -7.65 18.22 -11.01
C VAL A 130 -8.79 17.54 -10.25
N ASN A 131 -10.04 17.76 -10.68
CA ASN A 131 -11.17 17.10 -10.04
C ASN A 131 -11.12 15.59 -10.24
N LEU A 132 -10.67 15.11 -11.40
CA LEU A 132 -10.50 13.67 -11.61
C LEU A 132 -9.41 13.12 -10.70
N VAL A 133 -8.34 13.87 -10.51
CA VAL A 133 -7.28 13.46 -9.57
C VAL A 133 -7.84 13.39 -8.16
N ASN A 134 -8.66 14.37 -7.76
CA ASN A 134 -9.29 14.36 -6.45
C ASN A 134 -10.12 13.09 -6.24
N ILE A 135 -10.89 12.70 -7.25
CA ILE A 135 -11.70 11.49 -7.14
C ILE A 135 -10.80 10.28 -6.95
N GLN A 136 -9.72 10.19 -7.72
CA GLN A 136 -8.79 9.08 -7.56
C GLN A 136 -8.09 9.09 -6.22
N LEU A 137 -7.69 10.25 -5.73
CA LEU A 137 -7.05 10.33 -4.42
C LEU A 137 -7.98 9.87 -3.32
N LEU A 138 -9.25 10.26 -3.39
CA LEU A 138 -10.21 9.80 -2.39
C LEU A 138 -10.34 8.29 -2.36
N UNK A 139 -10.32 7.92 -3.41
CA UNK A 139 -10.51 6.54 -3.58
C UNK A 139 -9.34 5.71 -3.27
N THR A 140 -8.28 6.21 -3.32
CA THR A 140 -7.08 5.42 -3.07
C THR A 140 -6.43 5.75 -1.73
N LEU A 141 -6.51 6.99 -1.29
CA LEU A 141 -5.87 7.45 -0.06
C LEU A 141 -6.82 7.48 1.13
N ASN A 142 -8.07 7.16 0.93
CA ASN A 142 -9.04 6.97 2.01
C ASN A 142 -9.86 5.74 1.64
N ALA A 143 -9.29 4.58 1.90
CA ALA A 143 -9.86 3.33 1.42
C ALA A 143 -9.89 2.31 2.54
N VAL A 144 -11.02 1.60 2.65
CA VAL A 144 -11.16 0.48 3.57
C VAL A 144 -11.07 -0.78 2.74
N ILE A 145 -10.05 -1.59 2.99
CA ILE A 145 -9.77 -2.76 2.18
C ILE A 145 -9.90 -4.01 3.05
N PRO A 146 -10.68 -4.99 2.62
CA PRO A 146 -10.78 -6.22 3.40
C PRO A 146 -9.51 -7.05 3.35
N VAL A 147 -9.21 -7.70 4.47
CA VAL A 147 -8.11 -8.65 4.59
C VAL A 147 -8.75 -10.01 4.77
N GLY A 148 -9.09 -10.65 3.66
CA GLY A 148 -9.84 -11.88 3.69
C GLY A 148 -11.11 -11.72 4.50
N THR A 149 -11.36 -12.65 5.40
CA THR A 149 -12.49 -12.59 6.32
C THR A 149 -12.07 -12.16 7.72
N ALA A 150 -10.78 -11.84 7.93
CA ALA A 150 -10.27 -11.56 9.27
C ALA A 150 -10.57 -10.14 9.72
N GLY A 151 -10.60 -9.19 8.81
CA GLY A 151 -10.83 -7.80 9.16
C GLY A 151 -10.60 -6.88 7.99
N THR A 152 -10.29 -5.62 8.29
CA THR A 152 -10.06 -4.59 7.27
C THR A 152 -8.85 -3.76 7.63
N ILE A 153 -8.29 -3.12 6.62
CA ILE A 153 -7.30 -2.05 6.80
C ILE A 153 -7.90 -0.78 6.22
N HIS A 154 -7.91 0.27 7.03
CA HIS A 154 -8.39 1.57 6.58
C HIS A 154 -7.18 2.48 6.37
N TYR A 155 -6.85 2.72 5.11
CA TYR A 155 -5.80 3.67 4.74
C TYR A 155 -6.40 5.05 4.61
N GLN A 156 -5.77 6.02 5.25
CA GLN A 156 -6.15 7.43 5.10
C GLN A 156 -4.93 8.28 5.42
N LEU A 157 -4.95 9.52 4.93
CA LEU A 157 -3.83 10.41 5.18
C LEU A 157 -3.74 10.75 6.67
N ALA A 158 -2.53 10.66 7.21
CA ALA A 158 -2.27 11.05 8.59
C ALA A 158 -1.90 12.52 8.70
N SER A 159 -1.52 13.14 7.59
CA SER A 159 -1.14 14.56 7.55
C SER A 159 -1.26 15.02 6.10
N LEU A 160 -1.20 16.33 5.90
CA LEU A 160 -1.23 16.86 4.54
C LEU A 160 -0.02 16.35 3.76
N PRO A 161 -0.18 16.08 2.46
CA PRO A 161 0.97 15.75 1.63
C PRO A 161 2.02 16.85 1.69
N PHE A 162 3.27 16.45 1.55
CA PHE A 162 4.38 17.39 1.65
C PHE A 162 5.34 17.16 0.48
N THR A 163 6.11 18.20 0.18
CA THR A 163 7.14 18.11 -0.86
C THR A 163 8.51 18.14 -0.20
N SER A 164 9.41 17.36 -0.73
CA SER A 164 10.78 17.31 -0.24
C SER A 164 11.69 17.03 -1.42
N GLY A 165 12.56 18.00 -1.74
CA GLY A 165 13.42 17.85 -2.90
C GLY A 165 12.62 17.67 -4.16
N SER A 166 12.82 16.54 -4.81
CA SER A 166 12.15 16.25 -6.08
C SER A 166 11.02 15.23 -5.94
N PHE A 167 10.53 15.00 -4.74
CA PHE A 167 9.44 14.03 -4.59
C PHE A 167 8.31 14.59 -3.73
N LEU A 168 7.17 13.99 -3.90
CA LEU A 168 5.97 14.26 -3.13
C LEU A 168 5.80 13.14 -2.11
N GLY A 169 5.61 13.50 -0.86
CA GLY A 169 5.44 12.54 0.22
C GLY A 169 4.02 12.48 0.72
N LEU A 170 3.55 11.26 0.95
CA LEU A 170 2.25 11.02 1.54
C LEU A 170 2.45 10.15 2.77
N ASP A 171 1.92 10.60 3.90
CA ASP A 171 1.98 9.83 5.14
C ASP A 171 0.60 9.26 5.39
N LEU A 172 0.51 7.92 5.34
CA LEU A 172 -0.76 7.24 5.48
C LEU A 172 -0.85 6.57 6.84
N ASP A 173 -2.04 6.62 7.40
CA ASP A 173 -2.38 5.89 8.61
C ASP A 173 -3.11 4.63 8.17
N GLY A 174 -2.61 3.46 8.56
CA GLY A 174 -3.25 2.20 8.23
C GLY A 174 -3.87 1.59 9.45
N ALA A 175 -5.13 1.86 9.69
CA ALA A 175 -5.83 1.33 10.86
C ALA A 175 -6.31 -0.09 10.57
N VAL A 176 -5.88 -1.05 11.39
CA VAL A 176 -6.22 -2.45 11.25
C VAL A 176 -7.36 -2.77 12.20
N LYS A 177 -8.45 -3.29 11.64
CA LYS A 177 -9.66 -3.51 12.41
C LYS A 177 -10.10 -4.96 12.27
N GLN A 178 -10.36 -5.62 13.41
CA GLN A 178 -10.83 -6.99 13.41
C GLN A 178 -12.31 -7.05 13.02
N VAL A 179 -12.74 -8.20 12.55
CA VAL A 179 -14.17 -8.49 12.44
C VAL A 179 -14.78 -8.33 13.81
N GLY A 180 -15.86 -7.56 13.88
CA GLY A 180 -16.48 -7.23 15.15
C GLY A 180 -16.14 -5.86 15.67
N GLY A 181 -15.22 -5.17 15.04
CA GLY A 181 -15.08 -3.74 15.23
C GLY A 181 -13.95 -3.22 16.09
N SER A 182 -13.15 -4.10 16.70
CA SER A 182 -12.06 -3.59 17.52
C SER A 182 -10.84 -3.24 16.66
N ILE A 183 -10.26 -2.08 16.96
CA ILE A 183 -9.06 -1.62 16.25
C ILE A 183 -7.83 -2.15 16.97
N ILE A 184 -6.92 -2.72 16.21
CA ILE A 184 -5.66 -3.22 16.76
C ILE A 184 -4.72 -2.02 16.93
N PRO A 185 -4.17 -1.79 18.12
CA PRO A 185 -3.31 -0.63 18.34
C PRO A 185 -2.06 -0.66 17.48
N HIS A 186 -1.64 0.51 17.02
CA HIS A 186 -0.41 0.65 16.27
C HIS A 186 0.16 2.03 16.53
N ASP A 187 1.46 2.17 16.27
CA ASP A 187 2.16 3.43 16.42
C ASP A 187 2.15 4.15 15.08
N SER A 188 1.61 5.37 15.06
CA SER A 188 1.55 6.17 13.85
C SER A 188 2.62 7.25 13.77
N SER A 189 3.71 7.10 14.52
CA SER A 189 4.82 8.03 14.45
C SER A 189 5.44 8.05 13.06
N PRO A 190 5.88 9.22 12.58
CA PRO A 190 6.49 9.28 11.26
C PRO A 190 7.81 8.54 11.20
N SER A 191 8.14 8.04 10.02
CA SER A 191 9.39 7.33 9.77
C SER A 191 10.04 7.87 8.51
N ALA A 192 11.37 7.78 8.45
CA ALA A 192 12.10 8.21 7.27
C ALA A 192 12.05 7.13 6.21
N LEU A 193 11.97 7.56 4.95
CA LEU A 193 12.04 6.67 3.80
C LEU A 193 13.40 6.79 3.13
N PRO A 194 13.87 5.74 2.47
CA PRO A 194 15.07 5.88 1.65
C PRO A 194 14.82 6.85 0.50
N PRO A 195 15.90 7.41 -0.09
CA PRO A 195 15.71 8.35 -1.19
C PRO A 195 15.01 7.72 -2.38
N LEU A 196 14.21 8.51 -3.06
CA LEU A 196 13.52 8.10 -4.27
C LEU A 196 14.45 8.34 -5.45
N VAL A 197 15.16 7.29 -5.86
CA VAL A 197 16.13 7.36 -6.94
C VAL A 197 15.76 6.34 -8.00
N ASP A 198 15.51 6.82 -9.21
CA ASP A 198 15.18 5.97 -10.36
C ASP A 198 13.94 5.10 -10.15
N LYS A 199 13.05 5.51 -9.26
CA LYS A 199 11.80 4.81 -9.01
C LYS A 199 10.66 5.79 -9.09
N LEU A 200 9.53 5.32 -9.57
CA LEU A 200 8.33 6.14 -9.63
C LEU A 200 7.67 6.25 -8.26
N LEU A 201 7.78 5.22 -7.45
CA LEU A 201 7.10 5.15 -6.17
C LEU A 201 7.94 4.36 -5.18
N VAL A 202 8.11 4.89 -3.98
CA VAL A 202 8.65 4.15 -2.84
C VAL A 202 7.56 4.09 -1.77
N LEU A 203 7.23 2.89 -1.35
CA LEU A 203 6.21 2.66 -0.34
C LEU A 203 6.88 2.09 0.90
N GLY A 204 6.78 2.77 2.03
CA GLY A 204 7.35 2.31 3.27
C GLY A 204 6.29 1.80 4.22
N LEU A 205 6.53 0.63 4.80
CA LEU A 205 5.62 0.03 5.78
C LEU A 205 6.33 -0.01 7.13
N ARG A 206 5.66 0.54 8.13
CA ARG A 206 6.22 0.57 9.48
C ARG A 206 6.09 -0.78 10.16
N GLN A 207 7.04 -1.07 11.05
CA GLN A 207 7.01 -2.30 11.81
C GLN A 207 5.73 -2.43 12.64
N SER A 208 5.26 -1.33 13.23
CA SER A 208 4.05 -1.38 14.04
C SER A 208 2.81 -1.72 13.20
N PHE A 209 2.75 -1.22 11.96
CA PHE A 209 1.66 -1.58 11.06
C PHE A 209 1.71 -3.07 10.72
N LEU A 210 2.90 -3.57 10.42
CA LEU A 210 3.04 -4.99 10.11
C LEU A 210 2.67 -5.86 11.30
N ASN A 211 3.04 -5.44 12.52
CA ASN A 211 2.65 -6.17 13.72
C ASN A 211 1.13 -6.22 13.88
N ALA A 212 0.45 -5.11 13.61
CA ALA A 212 -1.01 -5.10 13.72
C ALA A 212 -1.64 -6.05 12.70
N VAL A 213 -1.14 -6.06 11.47
CA VAL A 213 -1.70 -6.96 10.46
C VAL A 213 -1.39 -8.41 10.79
N LEU A 214 -0.20 -8.71 11.30
CA LEU A 214 0.13 -10.07 11.70
C LEU A 214 -0.76 -10.54 12.83
N SER A 215 -1.06 -9.66 13.79
CA SER A 215 -1.99 -10.01 14.86
C SER A 215 -3.37 -10.33 14.31
N LEU A 216 -3.76 -9.67 13.23
CA LEU A 216 -5.03 -9.96 12.59
C LEU A 216 -5.00 -11.29 11.87
N LEU A 217 -3.93 -11.58 11.14
CA LEU A 217 -3.87 -12.75 10.27
C LEU A 217 -3.50 -14.03 11.00
N ILE A 218 -2.58 -13.95 11.97
CA ILE A 218 -2.10 -15.14 12.68
C ILE A 218 -2.96 -15.33 13.92
N GLN A 219 -4.19 -15.77 13.71
CA GLN A 219 -5.12 -16.13 14.77
C GLN A 219 -5.56 -17.57 14.52
N ILE A 220 -4.69 -18.48 14.91
CA ILE A 220 -4.90 -19.89 14.65
C ILE A 220 -5.50 -20.52 15.92
N PRO A 221 -6.68 -21.15 15.81
CA PRO A 221 -7.25 -21.78 16.99
C PRO A 221 -6.41 -22.96 17.45
N PRO A 222 -6.57 -23.40 18.70
CA PRO A 222 -5.79 -24.54 19.19
C PRO A 222 -5.98 -25.76 18.30
N GLN A 223 -4.87 -26.45 18.04
CA GLN A 223 -4.84 -27.63 17.19
C GLN A 223 -4.54 -28.83 18.06
N THR A 224 -5.39 -29.86 18.00
CA THR A 224 -5.20 -31.10 18.73
C THR A 224 -5.15 -32.25 17.74
N PHE A 225 -4.18 -33.12 17.88
CA PHE A 225 -4.06 -34.29 17.02
C PHE A 225 -3.31 -35.40 17.73
N THR A 226 -3.46 -36.60 17.21
CA THR A 226 -2.75 -37.76 17.72
C THR A 226 -1.35 -37.79 17.18
N CYS A 227 -0.36 -38.14 18.01
CA CYS A 227 1.03 -38.19 17.61
C CYS A 227 1.28 -39.46 16.81
N THR A 228 1.03 -39.38 15.50
CA THR A 228 1.19 -40.49 14.58
C THR A 228 1.93 -40.01 13.33
N PRO A 229 2.58 -40.97 12.63
CA PRO A 229 3.28 -40.59 11.40
C PRO A 229 2.39 -40.04 10.31
N GLU A 230 1.11 -40.33 10.32
CA GLU A 230 0.16 -39.76 9.37
C GLU A 230 0.03 -38.26 9.52
N ILE A 231 0.23 -37.74 10.74
CA ILE A 231 0.08 -36.32 11.01
C ILE A 231 1.40 -35.60 10.80
N PHE A 232 2.51 -36.14 11.33
CA PHE A 232 3.82 -35.60 11.01
C PHE A 232 4.86 -36.70 10.99
N SER A 233 5.85 -36.55 10.12
CA SER A 233 6.71 -37.66 9.73
C SER A 233 7.61 -38.14 10.87
N SER A 234 7.97 -37.26 11.82
CA SER A 234 8.89 -37.61 12.90
C SER A 234 8.15 -37.98 14.18
N ALA A 235 6.90 -38.37 14.09
CA ALA A 235 6.11 -38.69 15.30
C ALA A 235 6.76 -39.79 16.12
N GLY A 236 7.27 -40.82 15.47
CA GLY A 236 7.94 -41.92 16.18
C GLY A 236 9.16 -41.47 16.95
N ASN A 237 9.94 -40.55 16.36
CA ASN A 237 11.12 -40.04 17.05
C ASN A 237 10.74 -39.22 18.27
N LEU A 238 9.70 -38.42 18.17
CA LEU A 238 9.22 -37.65 19.31
C LEU A 238 8.72 -38.56 20.43
N GLN A 239 7.98 -39.61 20.09
CA GLN A 239 7.51 -40.55 21.06
C GLN A 239 8.66 -41.23 21.80
N LYS A 240 9.69 -41.64 21.05
CA LYS A 240 10.86 -42.25 21.65
C LYS A 240 11.61 -41.29 22.58
N ALA A 241 11.75 -40.04 22.14
CA ALA A 241 12.45 -39.05 22.94
C ALA A 241 11.70 -38.77 24.24
N ILE A 242 10.37 -38.72 24.21
CA ILE A 242 9.58 -38.53 25.42
C ILE A 242 9.69 -39.73 26.32
N ALA A 243 9.66 -40.93 25.74
CA ALA A 243 9.73 -42.17 26.55
C ALA A 243 11.03 -42.24 27.33
N THR A 244 12.15 -41.76 26.76
CA THR A 244 13.42 -41.79 27.50
C THR A 244 13.45 -40.80 28.66
N LEU A 245 12.56 -39.82 28.67
CA LEU A 245 12.52 -38.84 29.76
C LEU A 245 11.59 -39.27 30.91
N LEU A 246 10.76 -40.28 30.70
CA LEU A 246 9.85 -40.71 31.74
C LEU A 246 10.61 -41.33 32.90
N PRO A 247 10.29 -40.95 34.14
CA PRO A 247 11.00 -41.54 35.28
C PRO A 247 10.68 -43.02 35.41
N PRO A 248 11.65 -43.80 35.92
CA PRO A 248 11.34 -45.20 36.27
C PRO A 248 10.26 -45.26 37.32
N GLY A 249 9.34 -46.20 37.18
CA GLY A 249 8.27 -46.35 38.13
C GLY A 249 7.03 -45.53 37.87
N CYS A 250 6.95 -44.81 36.76
CA CYS A 250 5.73 -44.10 36.42
C CYS A 250 4.72 -45.11 35.90
N SER A 251 3.82 -45.54 36.79
CA SER A 251 2.82 -46.52 36.39
C SER A 251 1.76 -45.92 35.47
N ALA A 252 1.49 -44.62 35.62
CA ALA A 252 0.53 -43.95 34.74
C ALA A 252 1.01 -43.82 33.31
N CYS A 253 2.36 -43.93 33.12
CA CYS A 253 2.94 -43.82 31.80
C CYS A 253 2.83 -45.11 30.99
N ARG A 254 2.48 -46.19 31.63
CA ARG A 254 2.37 -47.49 30.97
C ARG A 254 0.97 -47.66 30.44
N GLY A 255 0.89 -48.05 29.27
CA GLY A 255 -0.38 -48.32 28.67
C GLY A 255 -0.51 -47.34 27.56
N THR A 256 -0.54 -47.62 26.74
CA THR A 256 -0.38 -47.34 25.41
C THR A 256 -1.37 -46.49 24.68
N UNK A 257 -1.88 -45.51 25.20
CA UNK A 257 -2.51 -44.73 24.58
C UNK A 257 -1.62 -44.00 23.87
N PRO A 258 -2.05 -43.76 22.77
CA PRO A 258 -1.17 -42.91 21.98
C PRO A 258 -1.13 -41.51 22.55
N LEU A 259 0.01 -40.89 22.39
CA LEU A 259 0.17 -39.53 22.82
C LEU A 259 -0.63 -38.58 21.92
N SER A 260 -1.25 -37.58 22.53
CA SER A 260 -1.91 -36.51 21.82
C SER A 260 -1.15 -35.22 22.04
N ILE A 261 -1.23 -34.34 21.07
CA ILE A 261 -0.49 -33.05 21.08
C ILE A 261 -1.51 -31.95 20.84
N ARG A 262 -1.32 -30.86 21.59
CA ARG A 262 -2.14 -29.68 21.40
C ARG A 262 -1.24 -28.45 21.29
N UNK A 263 -1.19 -27.74 20.31
CA UNK A 263 -0.48 -26.61 20.06
C UNK A 263 -1.36 -25.46 20.18
N THR A 264 -1.04 -24.47 20.93
CA THR A 264 -1.81 -23.26 21.19
C THR A 264 -0.90 -22.07 21.09
N LEU A 265 -1.27 -21.05 20.28
CA LEU A 265 -0.50 -19.82 20.24
C LEU A 265 -0.63 -19.07 21.55
N SER A 266 0.47 -18.51 22.02
CA SER A 266 0.54 -17.78 23.27
C SER A 266 1.02 -16.35 22.96
N GLY A 267 0.10 -15.38 23.04
CA GLY A 267 0.43 -14.00 22.74
C GLY A 267 0.38 -13.70 21.26
N SER A 268 0.72 -12.47 20.94
CA SER A 268 0.68 -11.98 19.56
C SER A 268 2.02 -12.14 18.88
N PRO A 269 2.03 -12.37 17.57
CA PRO A 269 3.28 -12.40 16.84
C PRO A 269 3.92 -11.02 16.80
N LEU A 270 5.23 -10.99 16.73
CA LEU A 270 6.00 -9.75 16.71
C LEU A 270 7.01 -9.83 15.59
N ILE A 271 6.87 -8.95 14.58
CA ILE A 271 7.86 -8.86 13.53
C ILE A 271 8.98 -7.93 13.98
N LEU A 272 10.21 -8.33 13.71
CA LEU A 272 11.39 -7.54 14.00
C LEU A 272 12.12 -7.29 12.69
N LEU A 273 12.33 -6.01 12.39
CA LEU A 273 12.99 -5.61 11.16
C LEU A 273 14.43 -5.21 11.48
N LYS A 274 15.37 -5.89 10.88
CA LYS A 274 16.77 -5.55 10.96
C LYS A 274 17.27 -5.28 9.57
N ASP A 275 18.51 -4.78 9.47
CA ASP A 275 19.04 -4.49 8.15
C ASP A 275 19.11 -5.78 7.32
N LYS A 276 18.37 -5.80 6.21
CA LYS A 276 18.33 -6.89 5.23
C LYS A 276 17.71 -8.18 5.75
N LYS A 277 17.06 -8.16 6.92
CA LYS A 277 16.48 -9.38 7.47
C LYS A 277 15.27 -9.05 8.33
N ALA A 278 14.24 -9.87 8.20
CA ALA A 278 13.05 -9.78 9.05
C ALA A 278 12.80 -11.13 9.69
N THR A 279 12.42 -11.10 10.97
CA THR A 279 11.99 -12.30 11.67
C THR A 279 10.68 -12.04 12.38
N VAL A 280 9.91 -13.12 12.60
CA VAL A 280 8.71 -13.07 13.41
C VAL A 280 8.94 -13.91 14.64
N GLU A 281 8.75 -13.30 15.80
CA GLU A 281 8.84 -13.99 17.09
C GLU A 281 7.45 -14.43 17.50
N LEU A 282 7.31 -15.69 17.90
CA LEU A 282 6.04 -16.27 18.20
C LEU A 282 6.20 -17.29 19.30
N ALA A 283 5.32 -17.27 20.29
CA ALA A 283 5.32 -18.23 21.37
C ALA A 283 4.20 -19.24 21.21
N VAL A 284 4.50 -20.50 21.43
CA VAL A 284 3.56 -21.60 21.27
C VAL A 284 3.61 -22.46 22.51
N LEU A 285 2.44 -22.79 23.06
CA LEU A 285 2.35 -23.81 24.08
C LEU A 285 2.11 -25.16 23.41
N VAL A 286 2.96 -26.12 23.74
CA VAL A 286 2.87 -27.46 23.19
C VAL A 286 2.59 -28.41 24.36
N GLN A 287 1.39 -28.97 24.37
CA GLN A 287 1.01 -29.91 25.39
C GLN A 287 1.01 -31.32 24.82
N VAL A 288 1.70 -32.22 25.51
CA VAL A 288 1.66 -33.65 25.21
C VAL A 288 0.90 -34.32 26.32
N PHE A 289 -0.13 -35.07 25.96
CA PHE A 289 -1.01 -35.66 26.96
C PHE A 289 -1.52 -37.02 26.49
N VAL A 290 -2.05 -37.76 27.44
CA VAL A 290 -2.68 -39.05 27.19
C VAL A 290 -4.13 -38.97 27.64
N ARG A 291 -5.02 -39.41 26.77
CA ARG A 291 -6.43 -39.55 27.16
C ARG A 291 -6.66 -40.92 27.78
N ARG A 292 -7.05 -40.89 29.03
CA ARG A 292 -7.39 -42.14 29.70
C ARG A 292 -8.81 -42.54 29.39
N SER A 293 -9.03 -43.84 29.32
CA SER A 293 -10.37 -44.34 29.04
C SER A 293 -11.33 -44.15 30.23
N ASP A 294 -10.80 -44.03 31.44
CA ASP A 294 -11.60 -43.99 32.66
C ASP A 294 -11.40 -42.72 33.47
N GLY A 295 -10.83 -41.68 32.91
CA GLY A 295 -10.59 -40.53 33.74
C GLY A 295 -10.11 -39.32 32.97
N PRO A 296 -9.59 -38.35 33.70
CA PRO A 296 -9.16 -37.09 33.07
C PRO A 296 -7.89 -37.28 32.26
N ILE A 297 -7.58 -36.24 31.49
CA ILE A 297 -6.38 -36.20 30.69
C ILE A 297 -5.15 -36.21 31.60
N LEU A 298 -4.15 -37.00 31.23
CA LEU A 298 -2.87 -36.99 31.92
C LEU A 298 -1.90 -36.09 31.16
N ASN A 299 -1.45 -35.02 31.79
CA ASN A 299 -0.50 -34.10 31.19
C ASN A 299 0.92 -34.68 31.28
N VAL A 300 1.41 -35.22 30.17
CA VAL A 300 2.78 -35.76 30.17
C VAL A 300 3.75 -34.59 30.29
N LEU A 301 3.60 -33.57 29.43
CA LEU A 301 4.38 -32.36 29.61
C LEU A 301 3.69 -31.20 28.88
N LEU A 302 3.96 -30.00 29.38
CA LEU A 302 3.53 -28.77 28.75
C LEU A 302 4.78 -27.93 28.55
N LEU A 303 5.05 -27.61 27.29
CA LEU A 303 6.23 -26.84 26.90
C LEU A 303 5.82 -25.49 26.38
N LYS A 304 6.67 -24.51 26.61
CA LYS A 304 6.56 -23.23 25.92
C LYS A 304 7.69 -23.18 24.91
N ALA A 305 7.33 -23.03 23.64
CA ALA A 305 8.30 -22.91 22.57
C ALA A 305 8.31 -21.47 22.09
N ASP A 306 9.46 -20.84 22.17
CA ASP A 306 9.68 -19.50 21.62
C ASP A 306 10.34 -19.68 20.28
N LEU A 307 9.63 -19.27 19.22
CA LEU A 307 10.05 -19.47 17.85
C LEU A 307 10.56 -18.17 17.27
N SER A 308 11.64 -18.26 16.52
CA SER A 308 12.09 -17.19 15.66
C SER A 308 11.94 -17.69 14.22
N LEU A 309 11.08 -17.03 13.44
CA LEU A 309 10.74 -17.46 12.10
C LEU A 309 11.32 -16.49 11.10
N ASN A 310 11.98 -17.01 10.09
CA ASN A 310 12.55 -16.18 9.02
C ASN A 310 11.43 -15.76 8.08
N VAL A 311 11.48 -14.50 7.63
CA VAL A 311 10.44 -13.91 6.79
C VAL A 311 10.93 -13.83 5.36
N HIS A 312 10.12 -14.31 4.44
CA HIS A 312 10.32 -14.18 3.00
C HIS A 312 9.21 -13.33 2.45
N VAL A 313 9.57 -12.28 1.72
CA VAL A 313 8.64 -11.25 1.30
C VAL A 313 8.49 -11.28 -0.21
N SER A 314 7.26 -11.18 -0.69
CA SER A 314 7.01 -11.06 -2.12
C SER A 314 5.79 -10.16 -2.34
N ILE A 315 5.63 -9.70 -3.57
CA ILE A 315 4.49 -8.90 -3.99
C ILE A 315 3.71 -9.70 -5.02
N ALA A 316 2.41 -9.78 -4.81
CA ALA A 316 1.53 -10.47 -5.75
C ALA A 316 0.20 -9.73 -5.83
N GLY A 317 -0.11 -9.22 -7.01
CA GLY A 317 -1.41 -8.59 -7.24
C GLY A 317 -1.69 -7.40 -6.34
N GLY A 318 -0.68 -6.56 -6.09
CA GLY A 318 -0.85 -5.39 -5.23
C GLY A 318 -0.90 -5.71 -3.75
N ARG A 319 -0.50 -6.92 -3.37
CA ARG A 319 -0.49 -7.36 -1.98
C ARG A 319 0.91 -7.77 -1.58
N LEU A 320 1.26 -7.49 -0.33
CA LEU A 320 2.51 -7.97 0.25
C LEU A 320 2.25 -9.32 0.87
N VAL A 321 2.96 -10.35 0.39
CA VAL A 321 2.79 -11.70 0.88
C VAL A 321 4.00 -12.08 1.70
N LEU A 322 3.76 -12.50 2.94
CA LEU A 322 4.81 -12.96 3.84
C LEU A 322 4.75 -14.48 3.92
N GLY A 323 5.90 -15.11 3.82
CA GLY A 323 6.05 -16.53 4.07
C GLY A 323 7.06 -16.72 5.18
N LEU A 324 6.78 -17.66 6.08
CA LEU A 324 7.63 -17.90 7.23
C LEU A 324 8.24 -19.27 7.16
N SER A 325 9.50 -19.37 7.61
CA SER A 325 10.17 -20.65 7.81
C SER A 325 10.81 -20.64 9.18
N LEU A 326 10.88 -21.82 9.79
CA LEU A 326 11.41 -21.92 11.15
C LEU A 326 12.90 -21.63 11.15
N GLY A 327 13.31 -20.67 11.97
CA GLY A 327 14.73 -20.35 12.15
C GLY A 327 15.31 -21.00 13.38
N SER A 328 14.75 -20.69 14.54
CA SER A 328 15.26 -21.26 15.78
C SER A 328 14.10 -21.51 16.74
N THR A 329 14.33 -22.43 17.66
CA THR A 329 13.35 -22.79 18.68
C THR A 329 14.04 -22.80 20.03
N SER A 330 13.39 -22.20 21.01
CA SER A 330 13.84 -22.22 22.39
C SER A 330 12.71 -22.82 23.22
N LEU A 331 13.01 -23.84 24.04
CA LEU A 331 12.00 -24.53 24.81
C LEU A 331 12.18 -24.28 26.29
N SER A 332 11.06 -24.19 27.00
CA SER A 332 11.04 -24.25 28.46
C SER A 332 9.92 -25.15 28.90
N LEU A 333 10.12 -25.82 30.04
CA LEU A 333 9.12 -26.71 30.60
C LEU A 333 8.20 -25.91 31.50
N GLU A 334 6.90 -25.95 31.20
CA GLU A 334 5.91 -25.29 32.04
C GLU A 334 5.38 -26.22 33.13
N SER A 335 5.10 -27.46 32.79
CA SER A 335 4.63 -28.42 33.78
C SER A 335 4.73 -29.83 33.25
N SER A 336 4.75 -30.80 34.17
CA SER A 336 4.66 -32.22 33.84
C SER A 336 4.02 -32.94 35.05
N ASP A 337 3.00 -33.73 34.77
CA ASP A 337 2.36 -34.52 35.83
C ASP A 337 2.99 -35.88 36.04
N VAL A 338 4.02 -36.21 35.25
CA VAL A 338 4.68 -37.52 35.36
C VAL A 338 6.16 -37.39 35.76
N GLY A 339 6.59 -36.20 36.11
CA GLY A 339 7.91 -36.04 36.68
C GLY A 339 9.04 -35.76 35.70
N ILE A 340 8.71 -35.38 34.47
CA ILE A 340 9.74 -34.98 33.50
C ILE A 340 10.32 -33.62 33.91
N SER A 341 11.65 -33.52 33.92
CA SER A 341 12.26 -32.26 34.33
C SER A 341 13.25 -31.70 33.30
N ASN A 342 14.00 -32.54 32.61
CA ASN A 342 14.99 -32.07 31.66
C ASN A 342 14.50 -32.33 30.23
N ILE A 343 14.24 -31.26 29.49
CA ILE A 343 13.60 -31.38 28.19
C ILE A 343 14.55 -31.04 27.04
N SER A 344 15.83 -30.90 27.32
CA SER A 344 16.78 -30.46 26.28
C SER A 344 16.86 -31.37 25.07
N UNK A 345 16.49 -32.34 25.22
CA UNK A 345 16.42 -33.32 24.24
C UNK A 345 15.29 -33.18 23.31
N LEU A 346 14.50 -32.54 23.74
CA LEU A 346 13.29 -32.46 22.93
C LEU A 346 13.34 -31.35 21.86
N ARG A 347 14.27 -30.45 21.95
CA ARG A 347 14.25 -29.27 21.06
C ARG A 347 14.21 -29.63 19.57
N PRO A 348 15.08 -30.52 19.05
CA PRO A 348 14.97 -30.83 17.62
C PRO A 348 13.67 -31.50 17.23
N HIS A 349 13.10 -32.32 18.13
CA HIS A 349 11.84 -32.99 17.82
C HIS A 349 10.67 -32.01 17.82
N CYS A 350 10.67 -31.05 18.74
CA CYS A 350 9.64 -30.02 18.75
C CYS A 350 9.80 -29.07 17.57
N SER A 351 11.03 -28.78 17.16
CA SER A 351 11.24 -27.98 15.96
C SER A 351 10.65 -28.67 14.74
N SER A 352 10.88 -29.97 14.59
CA SER A 352 10.29 -30.71 13.48
C SER A 352 8.77 -30.74 13.55
N LEU A 353 8.24 -30.96 14.76
CA LEU A 353 6.79 -30.95 14.95
C LEU A 353 6.16 -29.63 14.51
N LEU A 354 6.72 -28.52 14.97
CA LEU A 354 6.15 -27.22 14.69
C LEU A 354 6.35 -26.82 13.24
N ALA A 355 7.50 -27.18 12.66
CA ALA A 355 7.74 -26.90 11.24
C ALA A 355 6.76 -27.66 10.35
N GLU A 356 6.36 -28.86 10.73
CA GLU A 356 5.44 -29.66 9.89
C GLU A 356 3.97 -29.38 10.17
N THR A 357 3.61 -29.02 11.40
CA THR A 357 2.19 -28.93 11.76
C THR A 357 1.70 -27.52 11.99
N LEU A 358 2.56 -26.59 12.38
CA LEU A 358 2.12 -25.22 12.69
C LEU A 358 2.49 -24.23 11.60
N VAL A 359 3.74 -24.27 11.13
CA VAL A 359 4.20 -23.27 10.16
C VAL A 359 3.36 -23.30 8.89
N PRO A 360 2.96 -24.47 8.34
CA PRO A 360 2.08 -24.43 7.16
C PRO A 360 0.73 -23.78 7.43
N LEU A 361 0.17 -23.94 8.63
CA LEU A 361 -1.08 -23.26 8.97
C LEU A 361 -0.90 -21.76 9.01
N ILE A 362 0.21 -21.29 9.56
CA ILE A 362 0.50 -19.86 9.60
C ILE A 362 0.66 -19.33 8.17
N ASN A 363 1.40 -20.04 7.34
CA ASN A 363 1.59 -19.60 5.95
C ASN A 363 0.31 -19.63 5.16
N GLY A 364 -0.59 -20.56 5.45
CA GLY A 364 -1.90 -20.55 4.85
C GLY A 364 -2.67 -19.28 5.18
N ALA A 365 -2.61 -18.88 6.45
CA ALA A 365 -3.28 -17.65 6.88
C ALA A 365 -2.64 -16.42 6.25
N LEU A 366 -1.30 -16.41 6.13
CA LEU A 366 -0.60 -15.27 5.56
C LEU A 366 -0.73 -15.20 4.04
N GLY A 367 -1.13 -16.27 3.40
CA GLY A 367 -1.22 -16.32 1.94
C GLY A 367 -2.25 -15.37 1.36
N ILE A 368 -3.20 -14.92 2.17
CA ILE A 368 -4.14 -13.89 1.74
C ILE A 368 -3.40 -12.64 1.28
N GLY A 369 -2.30 -12.31 1.94
CA GLY A 369 -1.53 -11.12 1.63
C GLY A 369 -2.06 -9.88 2.31
N ILE A 370 -1.17 -8.91 2.44
CA ILE A 370 -1.50 -7.62 3.04
C ILE A 370 -1.80 -6.66 1.89
N PRO A 371 -3.06 -6.20 1.75
CA PRO A 371 -3.35 -5.26 0.67
C PRO A 371 -2.62 -3.95 0.89
N LEU A 372 -1.93 -3.49 -0.14
CA LEU A 372 -1.16 -2.27 -0.09
C LEU A 372 -1.99 -1.11 -0.64
N PRO A 373 -1.70 0.13 -0.21
CA PRO A 373 -2.48 1.25 -0.74
C PRO A 373 -2.24 1.40 -2.24
N ASN A 374 -3.30 1.72 -2.95
CA ASN A 374 -3.26 1.98 -4.37
C ASN A 374 -3.04 3.47 -4.57
N VAL A 375 -1.78 3.86 -4.83
CA VAL A 375 -1.44 5.28 -4.95
C VAL A 375 -1.58 5.68 -6.41
N LEU A 376 -2.64 6.42 -6.73
CA LEU A 376 -2.88 6.98 -8.06
C LEU A 376 -2.86 5.94 -9.18
N GLY A 377 -3.21 4.70 -8.86
CA GLY A 377 -3.23 3.65 -9.86
C GLY A 377 -1.87 3.15 -10.32
N ILE A 378 -0.79 3.56 -9.64
CA ILE A 378 0.55 3.09 -10.01
C ILE A 378 0.67 1.62 -9.68
N PRO A 379 0.92 0.75 -10.68
CA PRO A 379 1.01 -0.68 -10.39
C PRO A 379 2.34 -1.03 -9.72
N LEU A 380 2.30 -2.03 -8.86
CA LEU A 380 3.49 -2.53 -8.18
C LEU A 380 4.07 -3.69 -9.00
N ILE A 381 4.91 -3.36 -9.94
CA ILE A 381 5.57 -4.34 -10.80
C ILE A 381 7.08 -4.14 -10.70
N LYS A 382 7.82 -5.24 -10.79
CA LYS A 382 9.27 -5.23 -10.67
C LYS A 382 9.71 -4.51 -9.40
N VAL A 383 9.09 -4.89 -8.29
CA VAL A 383 9.31 -4.22 -7.02
C VAL A 383 10.65 -4.65 -6.42
N ASP A 384 11.43 -3.67 -5.98
CA ASP A 384 12.64 -3.93 -5.21
C ASP A 384 12.28 -3.80 -3.74
N ILE A 385 12.33 -4.91 -3.02
CA ILE A 385 11.94 -4.93 -1.61
C ILE A 385 13.19 -4.84 -0.76
N GLN A 386 13.21 -3.84 0.13
CA GLN A 386 14.32 -3.65 1.06
C GLN A 386 13.80 -3.72 2.47
N ILE A 387 14.52 -4.44 3.31
CA ILE A 387 14.21 -4.54 4.73
C ILE A 387 15.25 -3.72 5.48
N LEU A 388 14.76 -2.75 6.24
CA LEU A 388 15.62 -1.79 6.92
C LEU A 388 15.36 -1.84 8.41
N ALA A 389 16.41 -1.64 9.19
CA ALA A 389 16.25 -1.51 10.63
C ALA A 389 15.43 -0.26 10.93
N CYS A 390 14.62 -0.34 12.00
CA CYS A 390 13.87 0.83 12.45
C CYS A 390 14.83 1.87 12.95
N LEU A 391 14.73 3.09 12.41
CA LEU A 391 15.50 4.22 12.91
C LEU A 391 14.69 4.94 13.96
N GLU A 392 15.31 5.18 15.13
CA GLU A 392 14.66 5.89 16.22
C GLU A 392 14.71 7.38 16.05
#